data_f8f048dd4f7014a827795ecc393ef5cc
#
_entry.id   f8f048dd4f7014a827795ecc393ef5cc
#
_cell.length_a   1.000
_cell.length_b   1.000
_cell.length_c   1.000
_cell.angle_alpha   90.00
_cell.angle_beta   90.00
_cell.angle_gamma   90.00
#
_symmetry.space_group_name_H-M   'P 1'
#
loop_
_entity.id
_entity.type
_entity.pdbx_description
1 polymer ?
#
loop_
_entity_poly.entity_id
_entity_poly.type
_entity_poly.pdbx_seq_one_letter_code
_entity_poly.pdbx_strand_id
1 'polypeptide(L)'
;MCIRDRLYIERDDFSEDPPAKFNRLAPGREVRLRYGYFVTCTSFVTNPESGEIIEVHCTYDPDTKGGYAPDGRKVRGTIHWVSANNCVDAEVRLYDTLFTVEKPDESDDFRELINPHSLEVVRNSKVETIVLDPNSGNTYQFERLGYFTKDTENGSEEVPLFHRSVTLRDTWAR
;
A
#
# COMPACT_ATOMS: atom_id res chain seq x y z
N MET A 1 28.27 -14.07 -0.89
CA MET A 1 27.59 -13.32 -1.97
C MET A 1 26.52 -12.46 -1.32
N CYS A 2 26.68 -11.13 -1.33
CA CYS A 2 25.62 -10.27 -0.78
C CYS A 2 24.48 -10.24 -1.80
N ILE A 3 23.37 -10.86 -1.48
CA ILE A 3 22.13 -10.70 -2.25
C ILE A 3 21.55 -9.35 -1.82
N ARG A 4 21.54 -8.38 -2.73
CA ARG A 4 20.81 -7.13 -2.55
C ARG A 4 19.58 -7.20 -3.44
N ASP A 5 18.42 -7.05 -2.82
CA ASP A 5 17.14 -6.97 -3.51
C ASP A 5 16.42 -5.69 -3.09
N ARG A 6 15.55 -5.18 -3.96
CA ARG A 6 14.72 -3.99 -3.70
C ARG A 6 13.27 -4.40 -3.62
N LEU A 7 12.61 -3.86 -2.59
CA LEU A 7 11.19 -4.07 -2.36
C LEU A 7 10.51 -2.71 -2.22
N TYR A 8 9.27 -2.63 -2.68
CA TYR A 8 8.38 -1.53 -2.34
C TYR A 8 7.50 -1.94 -1.16
N ILE A 9 7.29 -1.02 -0.24
CA ILE A 9 6.38 -1.15 0.90
C ILE A 9 5.44 0.04 0.92
N GLU A 10 4.33 -0.07 1.65
CA GLU A 10 3.44 1.07 1.89
C GLU A 10 4.17 2.17 2.67
N ARG A 11 3.90 3.43 2.30
CA ARG A 11 4.53 4.58 2.98
C ARG A 11 4.28 4.57 4.48
N ASP A 12 3.07 4.21 4.90
CA ASP A 12 2.65 4.16 6.30
C ASP A 12 3.25 2.97 7.07
N ASP A 13 3.94 2.06 6.41
CA ASP A 13 4.61 0.93 7.04
C ASP A 13 5.99 1.27 7.58
N PHE A 14 6.48 2.49 7.38
CA PHE A 14 7.72 2.97 7.97
C PHE A 14 7.53 4.30 8.71
N SER A 15 8.17 4.42 9.87
CA SER A 15 8.27 5.69 10.62
C SER A 15 9.66 5.82 11.23
N GLU A 16 10.28 6.98 11.06
CA GLU A 16 11.55 7.35 11.71
C GLU A 16 11.38 7.49 13.23
N ASP A 17 10.33 8.22 13.64
CA ASP A 17 9.95 8.41 15.04
C ASP A 17 8.56 7.78 15.28
N PRO A 18 8.53 6.46 15.58
CA PRO A 18 7.29 5.73 15.66
C PRO A 18 6.52 6.04 16.95
N PRO A 19 5.20 6.33 16.86
CA PRO A 19 4.36 6.53 18.03
C PRO A 19 4.27 5.25 18.88
N ALA A 20 3.81 5.41 20.12
CA ALA A 20 3.55 4.28 20.99
C ALA A 20 2.59 3.28 20.31
N LYS A 21 2.90 1.98 20.39
CA LYS A 21 2.16 0.88 19.74
C LYS A 21 2.25 0.81 18.19
N PHE A 22 3.18 1.52 17.58
CA PHE A 22 3.45 1.37 16.16
C PHE A 22 4.09 0.00 15.88
N ASN A 23 3.32 -0.91 15.29
CA ASN A 23 3.75 -2.28 14.98
C ASN A 23 4.16 -2.41 13.50
N ARG A 24 4.97 -1.48 13.02
CA ARG A 24 5.50 -1.42 11.66
C ARG A 24 7.01 -1.24 11.70
N LEU A 25 7.61 -1.08 10.54
CA LEU A 25 9.05 -0.90 10.38
C LEU A 25 9.51 0.46 10.93
N ALA A 26 10.57 0.43 11.70
CA ALA A 26 11.24 1.61 12.26
C ALA A 26 12.71 1.30 12.51
N PRO A 27 13.58 2.29 12.72
CA PRO A 27 14.98 2.06 13.01
C PRO A 27 15.20 1.05 14.15
N GLY A 28 15.99 0.00 13.88
CA GLY A 28 16.27 -1.08 14.82
C GLY A 28 15.09 -2.05 15.09
N ARG A 29 13.94 -1.87 14.47
CA ARG A 29 12.79 -2.76 14.64
C ARG A 29 12.74 -3.85 13.58
N GLU A 30 12.37 -5.05 14.03
CA GLU A 30 12.12 -6.20 13.18
C GLU A 30 10.64 -6.33 12.86
N VAL A 31 10.31 -6.55 11.59
CA VAL A 31 8.97 -6.87 11.11
C VAL A 31 9.01 -8.08 10.17
N ARG A 32 7.86 -8.69 9.97
CA ARG A 32 7.70 -9.78 9.01
C ARG A 32 7.19 -9.21 7.68
N LEU A 33 7.87 -9.51 6.60
CA LEU A 33 7.32 -9.38 5.26
C LEU A 33 6.24 -10.46 5.05
N ARG A 34 5.08 -10.06 4.57
CA ARG A 34 3.96 -10.99 4.36
C ARG A 34 4.40 -12.15 3.47
N TYR A 35 4.28 -13.40 3.95
CA TYR A 35 4.76 -14.62 3.29
C TYR A 35 6.28 -14.66 3.00
N GLY A 36 7.03 -13.71 3.51
CA GLY A 36 8.47 -13.57 3.30
C GLY A 36 9.27 -13.80 4.58
N TYR A 37 10.38 -13.10 4.67
CA TYR A 37 11.33 -13.15 5.77
C TYR A 37 11.02 -12.10 6.84
N PHE A 38 11.71 -12.23 7.99
CA PHE A 38 11.84 -11.13 8.93
C PHE A 38 12.92 -10.18 8.41
N VAL A 39 12.65 -8.89 8.55
CA VAL A 39 13.57 -7.82 8.16
C VAL A 39 13.71 -6.83 9.29
N THR A 40 14.93 -6.34 9.51
CA THR A 40 15.26 -5.34 10.53
C THR A 40 15.79 -4.10 9.84
N CYS A 41 15.21 -2.95 10.10
CA CYS A 41 15.70 -1.68 9.57
C CYS A 41 17.04 -1.32 10.23
N THR A 42 18.07 -1.08 9.42
CA THR A 42 19.40 -0.67 9.86
C THR A 42 19.65 0.81 9.66
N SER A 43 19.12 1.39 8.62
CA SER A 43 19.23 2.82 8.29
C SER A 43 18.16 3.22 7.29
N PHE A 44 18.04 4.51 7.02
CA PHE A 44 17.17 5.05 5.99
C PHE A 44 17.82 6.29 5.36
N VAL A 45 17.32 6.69 4.19
CA VAL A 45 17.77 7.87 3.45
C VAL A 45 16.61 8.82 3.30
N THR A 46 16.86 10.10 3.58
CA THR A 46 15.90 11.18 3.36
C THR A 46 16.32 12.04 2.18
N ASN A 47 15.36 12.59 1.50
CA ASN A 47 15.58 13.64 0.50
C ASN A 47 16.06 14.90 1.26
N PRO A 48 17.24 15.48 0.94
CA PRO A 48 17.77 16.63 1.67
C PRO A 48 16.95 17.92 1.50
N GLU A 49 16.13 18.01 0.45
CA GLU A 49 15.32 19.19 0.16
C GLU A 49 13.93 19.10 0.80
N SER A 50 13.27 17.94 0.71
CA SER A 50 11.90 17.75 1.21
C SER A 50 11.83 17.14 2.61
N GLY A 51 12.91 16.49 3.08
CA GLY A 51 12.91 15.70 4.31
C GLY A 51 12.16 14.36 4.20
N GLU A 52 11.62 14.03 3.03
CA GLU A 52 10.91 12.78 2.82
C GLU A 52 11.85 11.57 2.83
N ILE A 53 11.39 10.48 3.42
CA ILE A 53 12.11 9.21 3.39
C ILE A 53 11.95 8.59 2.02
N ILE A 54 13.08 8.36 1.34
CA ILE A 54 13.13 7.83 -0.02
C ILE A 54 13.61 6.38 -0.09
N GLU A 55 14.35 5.92 0.91
CA GLU A 55 14.88 4.57 0.95
C GLU A 55 15.03 4.10 2.40
N VAL A 56 14.72 2.82 2.65
CA VAL A 56 14.90 2.17 3.95
C VAL A 56 15.80 0.96 3.76
N HIS A 57 16.91 0.91 4.48
CA HIS A 57 17.85 -0.20 4.42
C HIS A 57 17.53 -1.21 5.51
N CYS A 58 17.48 -2.47 5.13
CA CYS A 58 17.19 -3.56 6.04
C CYS A 58 18.17 -4.71 5.87
N THR A 59 18.41 -5.43 6.94
CA THR A 59 18.90 -6.81 6.89
C THR A 59 17.72 -7.77 6.96
N TYR A 60 17.86 -8.95 6.37
CA TYR A 60 16.87 -10.01 6.51
C TYR A 60 17.45 -11.22 7.24
N ASP A 61 16.60 -11.98 7.89
CA ASP A 61 16.98 -13.22 8.54
C ASP A 61 16.62 -14.41 7.63
N PRO A 62 17.61 -15.10 7.03
CA PRO A 62 17.37 -16.16 6.06
C PRO A 62 16.64 -17.39 6.64
N ASP A 63 16.74 -17.59 7.96
CA ASP A 63 16.13 -18.73 8.64
C ASP A 63 14.63 -18.56 8.91
N THR A 64 14.07 -17.36 8.60
CA THR A 64 12.68 -17.01 8.87
C THR A 64 11.77 -17.09 7.66
N LYS A 65 12.16 -17.81 6.60
CA LYS A 65 11.36 -17.96 5.38
C LYS A 65 9.95 -18.46 5.69
N GLY A 66 8.95 -17.78 5.13
CA GLY A 66 7.54 -18.11 5.39
C GLY A 66 6.99 -17.52 6.69
N GLY A 67 7.81 -16.76 7.44
CA GLY A 67 7.36 -15.99 8.61
C GLY A 67 7.43 -16.74 9.94
N TYR A 68 8.28 -17.75 10.05
CA TYR A 68 8.56 -18.48 11.27
C TYR A 68 10.03 -18.28 11.66
N ALA A 69 10.28 -18.03 12.95
CA ALA A 69 11.63 -17.97 13.47
C ALA A 69 11.98 -19.27 14.19
N PRO A 70 13.13 -19.92 13.86
CA PRO A 70 13.54 -21.18 14.50
C PRO A 70 13.74 -21.05 16.01
N ASP A 71 14.10 -19.86 16.50
CA ASP A 71 14.26 -19.53 17.92
C ASP A 71 12.94 -19.28 18.65
N GLY A 72 11.80 -19.35 17.93
CA GLY A 72 10.46 -19.16 18.48
C GLY A 72 10.09 -17.72 18.83
N ARG A 73 10.94 -16.72 18.46
CA ARG A 73 10.61 -15.30 18.68
C ARG A 73 9.39 -14.89 17.87
N LYS A 74 8.59 -13.99 18.45
CA LYS A 74 7.37 -13.48 17.83
C LYS A 74 7.57 -12.03 17.41
N VAL A 75 7.42 -11.77 16.12
CA VAL A 75 7.42 -10.40 15.57
C VAL A 75 5.97 -9.91 15.46
N ARG A 76 5.70 -8.74 16.03
CA ARG A 76 4.34 -8.19 16.11
C ARG A 76 3.85 -7.57 14.81
N GLY A 77 4.78 -7.00 14.02
CA GLY A 77 4.47 -6.30 12.77
C GLY A 77 4.52 -7.24 11.57
N THR A 78 3.49 -7.20 10.73
CA THR A 78 3.52 -7.79 9.38
C THR A 78 3.20 -6.68 8.39
N ILE A 79 4.07 -6.49 7.41
CA ILE A 79 3.89 -5.48 6.36
C ILE A 79 3.75 -6.15 5.00
N HIS A 80 3.00 -5.50 4.11
CA HIS A 80 2.90 -5.88 2.70
C HIS A 80 4.12 -5.37 1.94
N TRP A 81 4.44 -6.02 0.83
CA TRP A 81 5.56 -5.66 -0.01
C TRP A 81 5.38 -6.15 -1.44
N VAL A 82 6.06 -5.50 -2.38
CA VAL A 82 6.11 -5.91 -3.79
C VAL A 82 7.57 -5.89 -4.24
N SER A 83 7.99 -6.91 -4.98
CA SER A 83 9.36 -6.95 -5.53
C SER A 83 9.55 -5.88 -6.57
N ALA A 84 10.60 -5.06 -6.46
CA ALA A 84 10.92 -4.04 -7.44
C ALA A 84 11.29 -4.63 -8.81
N ASN A 85 11.79 -5.87 -8.84
CA ASN A 85 12.14 -6.57 -10.07
C ASN A 85 10.94 -7.27 -10.73
N ASN A 86 9.81 -7.39 -10.02
CA ASN A 86 8.62 -8.12 -10.48
C ASN A 86 7.34 -7.38 -10.11
N CYS A 87 7.27 -6.12 -10.50
CA CYS A 87 6.09 -5.28 -10.34
C CYS A 87 5.84 -4.47 -11.61
N VAL A 88 4.65 -3.91 -11.70
CA VAL A 88 4.25 -2.95 -12.73
C VAL A 88 3.69 -1.70 -12.09
N ASP A 89 3.81 -0.59 -12.81
CA ASP A 89 3.15 0.65 -12.43
C ASP A 89 1.63 0.53 -12.63
N ALA A 90 0.88 1.13 -11.74
CA ALA A 90 -0.58 1.17 -11.81
C ALA A 90 -1.11 2.55 -11.44
N GLU A 91 -2.26 2.92 -12.01
CA GLU A 91 -3.08 4.03 -11.51
C GLU A 91 -4.19 3.45 -10.62
N VAL A 92 -4.41 4.05 -9.47
CA VAL A 92 -5.46 3.66 -8.54
C VAL A 92 -6.38 4.84 -8.27
N ARG A 93 -7.69 4.63 -8.40
CA ARG A 93 -8.72 5.63 -8.11
C ARG A 93 -9.45 5.27 -6.83
N LEU A 94 -9.41 6.21 -5.90
CA LEU A 94 -10.09 6.12 -4.61
C LEU A 94 -11.26 7.10 -4.61
N TYR A 95 -12.44 6.60 -4.26
CA TYR A 95 -13.67 7.38 -4.27
C TYR A 95 -14.13 7.67 -2.85
N ASP A 96 -14.67 8.87 -2.65
CA ASP A 96 -15.38 9.29 -1.46
C ASP A 96 -16.78 9.80 -1.88
N THR A 97 -17.55 10.30 -0.92
CA THR A 97 -18.89 10.86 -1.19
C THR A 97 -18.80 12.00 -2.22
N LEU A 98 -19.69 11.97 -3.23
CA LEU A 98 -19.72 12.96 -4.29
C LEU A 98 -20.11 14.34 -3.77
N PHE A 99 -20.98 14.39 -2.76
CA PHE A 99 -21.45 15.63 -2.18
C PHE A 99 -21.01 15.75 -0.71
N THR A 100 -20.87 16.99 -0.26
CA THR A 100 -20.51 17.34 1.12
C THR A 100 -21.70 17.25 2.08
N VAL A 101 -22.91 17.07 1.56
CA VAL A 101 -24.17 16.96 2.32
C VAL A 101 -24.96 15.73 1.90
N GLU A 102 -25.84 15.24 2.78
CA GLU A 102 -26.66 14.06 2.53
C GLU A 102 -27.77 14.28 1.49
N LYS A 103 -28.28 15.52 1.37
CA LYS A 103 -29.40 15.87 0.50
C LYS A 103 -29.04 17.06 -0.40
N PRO A 104 -28.27 16.84 -1.45
CA PRO A 104 -27.86 17.90 -2.38
C PRO A 104 -29.01 18.48 -3.21
N ASP A 105 -30.09 17.73 -3.37
CA ASP A 105 -31.31 18.09 -4.11
C ASP A 105 -32.17 19.15 -3.40
N GLU A 106 -31.92 19.41 -2.11
CA GLU A 106 -32.56 20.50 -1.37
C GLU A 106 -31.91 21.89 -1.64
N SER A 107 -30.79 21.93 -2.38
CA SER A 107 -30.09 23.18 -2.74
C SER A 107 -30.49 23.67 -4.12
N ASP A 108 -30.56 25.00 -4.29
CA ASP A 108 -30.81 25.64 -5.59
C ASP A 108 -29.66 25.40 -6.59
N ASP A 109 -28.42 25.24 -6.13
CA ASP A 109 -27.28 24.80 -6.95
C ASP A 109 -26.47 23.69 -6.27
N PHE A 110 -26.79 22.45 -6.60
CA PHE A 110 -26.12 21.28 -6.07
C PHE A 110 -24.64 21.18 -6.48
N ARG A 111 -24.21 21.92 -7.51
CA ARG A 111 -22.82 21.90 -7.98
C ARG A 111 -21.87 22.55 -6.98
N GLU A 112 -22.35 23.51 -6.18
CA GLU A 112 -21.58 24.11 -5.10
C GLU A 112 -21.33 23.13 -3.93
N LEU A 113 -22.11 22.05 -3.87
CA LEU A 113 -22.03 21.02 -2.84
C LEU A 113 -21.16 19.83 -3.25
N ILE A 114 -20.56 19.88 -4.45
CA ILE A 114 -19.66 18.82 -4.91
C ILE A 114 -18.42 18.79 -4.01
N ASN A 115 -18.11 17.60 -3.49
CA ASN A 115 -16.91 17.36 -2.72
C ASN A 115 -15.68 17.38 -3.65
N PRO A 116 -14.78 18.36 -3.52
CA PRO A 116 -13.58 18.45 -4.36
C PRO A 116 -12.61 17.28 -4.14
N HIS A 117 -12.76 16.53 -3.06
CA HIS A 117 -11.97 15.35 -2.71
C HIS A 117 -12.70 14.03 -2.96
N SER A 118 -13.81 14.07 -3.71
CA SER A 118 -14.59 12.85 -4.03
C SER A 118 -13.85 11.84 -4.87
N LEU A 119 -12.77 12.23 -5.55
CA LEU A 119 -11.88 11.37 -6.32
C LEU A 119 -10.42 11.72 -6.00
N GLU A 120 -9.68 10.73 -5.53
CA GLU A 120 -8.23 10.77 -5.42
C GLU A 120 -7.63 9.83 -6.47
N VAL A 121 -6.67 10.34 -7.26
CA VAL A 121 -5.94 9.55 -8.27
C VAL A 121 -4.51 9.33 -7.79
N VAL A 122 -4.22 8.10 -7.38
CA VAL A 122 -2.89 7.67 -6.96
C VAL A 122 -2.17 7.08 -8.16
N ARG A 123 -1.12 7.76 -8.62
CA ARG A 123 -0.29 7.32 -9.74
C ARG A 123 1.00 6.67 -9.27
N ASN A 124 1.61 5.88 -10.15
CA ASN A 124 2.88 5.18 -9.91
C ASN A 124 2.80 4.20 -8.74
N SER A 125 1.60 3.71 -8.41
CA SER A 125 1.43 2.60 -7.46
C SER A 125 2.12 1.36 -8.01
N LYS A 126 2.76 0.58 -7.16
CA LYS A 126 3.43 -0.67 -7.56
C LYS A 126 2.56 -1.86 -7.22
N VAL A 127 2.24 -2.67 -8.21
CA VAL A 127 1.44 -3.90 -8.04
C VAL A 127 2.18 -5.11 -8.61
N GLU A 128 1.87 -6.28 -8.10
CA GLU A 128 2.46 -7.53 -8.59
C GLU A 128 2.06 -7.80 -10.04
N THR A 129 2.97 -8.37 -10.82
CA THR A 129 2.75 -8.68 -12.25
C THR A 129 1.60 -9.64 -12.52
N ILE A 130 1.14 -10.38 -11.51
CA ILE A 130 -0.03 -11.28 -11.61
C ILE A 130 -1.29 -10.56 -12.13
N VAL A 131 -1.41 -9.26 -11.90
CA VAL A 131 -2.54 -8.46 -12.38
C VAL A 131 -2.60 -8.33 -13.91
N LEU A 132 -1.51 -8.66 -14.60
CA LEU A 132 -1.44 -8.68 -16.07
C LEU A 132 -1.88 -10.01 -16.66
N ASP A 133 -1.96 -11.09 -15.86
CA ASP A 133 -2.46 -12.37 -16.33
C ASP A 133 -3.97 -12.27 -16.64
N PRO A 134 -4.41 -12.50 -17.87
CA PRO A 134 -5.82 -12.44 -18.23
C PRO A 134 -6.69 -13.46 -17.48
N ASN A 135 -6.08 -14.50 -16.91
CA ASN A 135 -6.81 -15.52 -16.13
C ASN A 135 -6.91 -15.14 -14.64
N SER A 136 -6.25 -14.09 -14.18
CA SER A 136 -6.26 -13.69 -12.75
C SER A 136 -7.59 -13.04 -12.32
N GLY A 137 -8.51 -12.76 -13.26
CA GLY A 137 -9.76 -12.05 -13.03
C GLY A 137 -9.56 -10.53 -12.94
N ASN A 138 -10.63 -9.81 -12.60
CA ASN A 138 -10.61 -8.35 -12.56
C ASN A 138 -10.80 -7.78 -11.15
N THR A 139 -10.99 -8.63 -10.13
CA THR A 139 -11.20 -8.19 -8.74
C THR A 139 -10.08 -8.68 -7.86
N TYR A 140 -9.47 -7.76 -7.13
CA TYR A 140 -8.31 -8.01 -6.28
C TYR A 140 -8.55 -7.46 -4.87
N GLN A 141 -8.01 -8.11 -3.89
CA GLN A 141 -7.86 -7.54 -2.56
C GLN A 141 -6.43 -6.98 -2.43
N PHE A 142 -6.31 -5.65 -2.37
CA PHE A 142 -5.05 -5.03 -1.95
C PHE A 142 -5.02 -5.09 -0.42
N GLU A 143 -4.06 -5.82 0.09
CA GLU A 143 -4.02 -6.19 1.50
C GLU A 143 -4.05 -4.95 2.40
N ARG A 144 -4.96 -4.95 3.39
CA ARG A 144 -5.23 -3.85 4.33
C ARG A 144 -5.87 -2.59 3.73
N LEU A 145 -5.94 -2.47 2.40
CA LEU A 145 -6.42 -1.28 1.70
C LEU A 145 -7.89 -1.41 1.27
N GLY A 146 -8.27 -2.55 0.73
CA GLY A 146 -9.64 -2.76 0.23
C GLY A 146 -9.73 -3.77 -0.90
N TYR A 147 -10.90 -3.81 -1.51
CA TYR A 147 -11.15 -4.54 -2.74
C TYR A 147 -11.14 -3.57 -3.91
N PHE A 148 -10.50 -4.00 -4.99
CA PHE A 148 -10.26 -3.19 -6.17
C PHE A 148 -10.67 -3.96 -7.42
N THR A 149 -11.25 -3.25 -8.38
CA THR A 149 -11.62 -3.79 -9.68
C THR A 149 -10.72 -3.18 -10.75
N LYS A 150 -10.13 -4.02 -11.58
CA LYS A 150 -9.34 -3.59 -12.74
C LYS A 150 -10.29 -3.05 -13.81
N ASP A 151 -10.02 -1.85 -14.29
CA ASP A 151 -10.72 -1.27 -15.43
C ASP A 151 -10.12 -1.85 -16.72
N THR A 152 -10.95 -2.55 -17.46
CA THR A 152 -10.53 -3.21 -18.71
C THR A 152 -10.73 -2.32 -19.94
N GLU A 153 -11.39 -1.17 -19.79
CA GLU A 153 -11.73 -0.27 -20.90
C GLU A 153 -10.77 0.93 -20.95
N ASN A 154 -10.41 1.49 -19.77
CA ASN A 154 -9.64 2.75 -19.67
C ASN A 154 -8.20 2.55 -19.20
N GLY A 155 -7.83 1.36 -18.71
CA GLY A 155 -6.46 0.99 -18.38
C GLY A 155 -5.67 0.54 -19.61
N SER A 156 -4.34 0.55 -19.53
CA SER A 156 -3.47 -0.08 -20.52
C SER A 156 -2.84 -1.36 -19.96
N GLU A 157 -2.28 -2.19 -20.84
CA GLU A 157 -1.50 -3.38 -20.41
C GLU A 157 -0.23 -2.98 -19.66
N GLU A 158 0.35 -1.83 -19.99
CA GLU A 158 1.59 -1.34 -19.35
C GLU A 158 1.29 -0.67 -18.00
N VAL A 159 0.15 0.04 -17.89
CA VAL A 159 -0.29 0.74 -16.67
C VAL A 159 -1.75 0.41 -16.42
N PRO A 160 -2.03 -0.69 -15.72
CA PRO A 160 -3.40 -1.05 -15.38
C PRO A 160 -4.03 -0.03 -14.43
N LEU A 161 -5.34 0.21 -14.63
CA LEU A 161 -6.14 1.10 -13.82
C LEU A 161 -7.01 0.29 -12.87
N PHE A 162 -7.03 0.71 -11.60
CA PHE A 162 -7.86 0.07 -10.57
C PHE A 162 -8.79 1.08 -9.90
N HIS A 163 -10.01 0.64 -9.66
CA HIS A 163 -11.01 1.36 -8.87
C HIS A 163 -11.22 0.66 -7.53
N ARG A 164 -11.11 1.39 -6.42
CA ARG A 164 -11.49 0.84 -5.12
C ARG A 164 -12.99 0.68 -5.04
N SER A 165 -13.44 -0.58 -4.97
CA SER A 165 -14.85 -0.92 -4.88
C SER A 165 -15.36 -0.87 -3.44
N VAL A 166 -14.57 -1.40 -2.48
CA VAL A 166 -14.96 -1.50 -1.08
C VAL A 166 -13.72 -1.30 -0.19
N THR A 167 -13.88 -0.56 0.89
CA THR A 167 -12.88 -0.47 1.97
C THR A 167 -12.97 -1.69 2.89
N LEU A 168 -11.88 -2.06 3.57
CA LEU A 168 -11.90 -3.15 4.56
C LEU A 168 -12.52 -2.74 5.90
N ARG A 169 -12.71 -1.45 6.13
CA ARG A 169 -13.37 -0.92 7.32
C ARG A 169 -14.60 -0.15 6.89
N ASP A 170 -15.69 -0.38 7.58
CA ASP A 170 -16.90 0.42 7.43
C ASP A 170 -16.61 1.85 7.89
N THR A 171 -16.61 2.79 6.95
CA THR A 171 -16.41 4.22 7.23
C THR A 171 -17.70 4.94 7.60
N TRP A 172 -18.85 4.25 7.51
CA TRP A 172 -20.17 4.80 7.83
C TRP A 172 -20.48 4.82 9.35
N ALA A 173 -19.69 4.10 10.16
CA ALA A 173 -19.83 4.05 11.60
C ALA A 173 -19.06 5.18 12.31
N ARG A 174 -19.30 6.43 11.91
CA ARG A 174 -18.81 7.61 12.66
C ARG A 174 -19.96 8.49 13.10
#